data_90e91455081bd39aed0def125ee13993
#
_entry.id   90e91455081bd39aed0def125ee13993
#
_cell.length_a   1.000
_cell.length_b   1.000
_cell.length_c   1.000
_cell.angle_alpha   90.00
_cell.angle_beta   90.00
_cell.angle_gamma   90.00
#
_symmetry.space_group_name_H-M   'P 1'
#
loop_
_entity.id
_entity.type
_entity.pdbx_description
1 polymer ?
#
loop_
_entity_poly.entity_id
_entity_poly.type
_entity_poly.pdbx_seq_one_letter_code
_entity_poly.pdbx_strand_id
1 'polypeptide(L)'
;MIYKNLGHSNIKVSTICLGTMTWGEQNTENEAFQQMDMAFDYGVNFFDTAELYPIPPSEKTQGETSRIISRWIKSKNNRDKIIIADKIVGRSKMDWFRDDTDETRLNTKQIKFALDRSLKNLNTDYIDLYQLHWPDRPLNVFSGLEYRHKEINDVIPVSYTHLTLPTIE
;
A
#
# COMPACT_ATOMS: atom_id res chain seq x y z
N MET A 1 -18.39 13.77 -9.22
CA MET A 1 -17.05 13.17 -9.41
C MET A 1 -16.90 12.66 -10.83
N ILE A 2 -15.69 12.77 -11.41
CA ILE A 2 -15.37 12.19 -12.74
C ILE A 2 -14.66 10.86 -12.50
N TYR A 3 -15.02 9.84 -13.28
CA TYR A 3 -14.40 8.50 -13.21
C TYR A 3 -13.70 8.17 -14.51
N LYS A 4 -12.59 7.44 -14.40
CA LYS A 4 -11.80 6.93 -15.54
C LYS A 4 -11.45 5.46 -15.31
N ASN A 5 -11.16 4.76 -16.39
CA ASN A 5 -10.61 3.40 -16.27
C ASN A 5 -9.17 3.48 -15.74
N LEU A 6 -8.82 2.58 -14.84
CA LEU A 6 -7.47 2.41 -14.36
C LEU A 6 -6.62 1.71 -15.42
N GLY A 7 -5.86 2.51 -16.19
CA GLY A 7 -5.10 2.02 -17.33
C GLY A 7 -6.01 1.35 -18.38
N HIS A 8 -5.64 0.12 -18.76
CA HIS A 8 -6.40 -0.69 -19.72
C HIS A 8 -7.40 -1.64 -19.05
N SER A 9 -7.56 -1.57 -17.73
CA SER A 9 -8.50 -2.41 -16.99
C SER A 9 -9.94 -1.87 -17.11
N ASN A 10 -10.90 -2.70 -16.68
CA ASN A 10 -12.30 -2.28 -16.54
C ASN A 10 -12.61 -1.64 -15.18
N ILE A 11 -11.60 -1.48 -14.32
CA ILE A 11 -11.75 -0.87 -13.00
C ILE A 11 -11.94 0.64 -13.16
N LYS A 12 -13.07 1.14 -12.69
CA LYS A 12 -13.37 2.58 -12.69
C LYS A 12 -12.98 3.24 -11.41
N VAL A 13 -12.05 4.19 -11.49
CA VAL A 13 -11.58 4.98 -10.35
C VAL A 13 -11.99 6.44 -10.49
N SER A 14 -12.25 7.10 -9.37
CA SER A 14 -12.37 8.54 -9.32
C SER A 14 -11.04 9.20 -9.74
N THR A 15 -11.11 10.35 -10.41
CA THR A 15 -9.92 11.11 -10.82
C THR A 15 -9.13 11.69 -9.62
N ILE A 16 -9.74 11.68 -8.45
CA ILE A 16 -9.12 12.02 -7.17
C ILE A 16 -8.92 10.70 -6.40
N CYS A 17 -7.72 10.51 -5.87
CA CYS A 17 -7.37 9.40 -4.99
C CYS A 17 -7.18 9.92 -3.57
N LEU A 18 -7.76 9.23 -2.58
CA LEU A 18 -7.58 9.56 -1.17
C LEU A 18 -6.30 8.90 -0.65
N GLY A 19 -5.28 9.71 -0.33
CA GLY A 19 -4.09 9.25 0.37
C GLY A 19 -4.36 9.07 1.86
N THR A 20 -3.73 8.06 2.47
CA THR A 20 -4.08 7.62 3.83
C THR A 20 -2.88 7.52 4.79
N MET A 21 -1.71 7.95 4.36
CA MET A 21 -0.43 7.64 5.03
C MET A 21 -0.26 8.18 6.47
N THR A 22 -1.15 9.06 6.92
CA THR A 22 -1.04 9.70 8.24
C THR A 22 -1.94 9.07 9.29
N TRP A 23 -2.87 8.19 8.89
CA TRP A 23 -3.88 7.62 9.78
C TRP A 23 -3.32 6.53 10.69
N GLY A 24 -3.49 6.74 11.99
CA GLY A 24 -2.99 5.85 13.03
C GLY A 24 -1.66 6.30 13.65
N GLU A 25 -1.11 7.44 13.18
CA GLU A 25 0.06 8.07 13.77
C GLU A 25 -0.15 9.58 13.94
N GLN A 26 -0.31 10.32 12.84
CA GLN A 26 -0.56 11.77 12.86
C GLN A 26 -2.03 12.13 12.98
N ASN A 27 -2.91 11.26 12.51
CA ASN A 27 -4.35 11.40 12.64
C ASN A 27 -4.94 10.22 13.43
N THR A 28 -5.93 10.52 14.23
CA THR A 28 -6.73 9.54 14.95
C THR A 28 -7.63 8.75 13.99
N GLU A 29 -8.12 7.61 14.44
CA GLU A 29 -9.12 6.82 13.69
C GLU A 29 -10.39 7.62 13.41
N ASN A 30 -10.85 8.44 14.37
CA ASN A 30 -12.06 9.26 14.19
C ASN A 30 -11.86 10.32 13.08
N GLU A 31 -10.71 10.97 13.03
CA GLU A 31 -10.38 11.91 11.95
C GLU A 31 -10.29 11.19 10.59
N ALA A 32 -9.68 10.00 10.56
CA ALA A 32 -9.63 9.18 9.35
C ALA A 32 -11.03 8.80 8.86
N PHE A 33 -11.93 8.41 9.75
CA PHE A 33 -13.34 8.11 9.41
C PHE A 33 -14.05 9.33 8.83
N GLN A 34 -13.88 10.50 9.42
CA GLN A 34 -14.47 11.75 8.90
C GLN A 34 -13.91 12.08 7.49
N GLN A 35 -12.62 11.87 7.26
CA GLN A 35 -12.00 12.08 5.94
C GLN A 35 -12.54 11.10 4.91
N MET A 36 -12.66 9.80 5.28
CA MET A 36 -13.23 8.78 4.39
C MET A 36 -14.71 9.05 4.10
N ASP A 37 -15.50 9.41 5.09
CA ASP A 37 -16.91 9.76 4.90
C ASP A 37 -17.05 10.93 3.93
N MET A 38 -16.33 12.01 4.18
CA MET A 38 -16.35 13.17 3.29
C MET A 38 -15.93 12.81 1.87
N ALA A 39 -14.81 12.11 1.70
CA ALA A 39 -14.31 11.70 0.37
C ALA A 39 -15.34 10.83 -0.36
N PHE A 40 -15.90 9.83 0.32
CA PHE A 40 -16.88 8.91 -0.22
C PHE A 40 -18.19 9.62 -0.61
N ASP A 41 -18.68 10.55 0.20
CA ASP A 41 -19.88 11.36 -0.08
C ASP A 41 -19.71 12.25 -1.31
N TYR A 42 -18.47 12.73 -1.55
CA TYR A 42 -18.12 13.44 -2.78
C TYR A 42 -17.82 12.52 -3.98
N GLY A 43 -17.98 11.20 -3.81
CA GLY A 43 -17.82 10.19 -4.87
C GLY A 43 -16.37 9.76 -5.11
N VAL A 44 -15.45 9.99 -4.17
CA VAL A 44 -14.11 9.40 -4.23
C VAL A 44 -14.23 7.92 -3.87
N ASN A 45 -13.83 7.05 -4.80
CA ASN A 45 -13.84 5.60 -4.58
C ASN A 45 -12.45 4.98 -4.59
N PHE A 46 -11.39 5.76 -4.81
CA PHE A 46 -10.02 5.28 -4.95
C PHE A 46 -9.20 5.67 -3.72
N PHE A 47 -8.78 4.68 -2.93
CA PHE A 47 -8.05 4.86 -1.67
C PHE A 47 -6.67 4.25 -1.79
N ASP A 48 -5.65 5.01 -1.42
CA ASP A 48 -4.24 4.63 -1.52
C ASP A 48 -3.65 4.39 -0.14
N THR A 49 -3.29 3.14 0.14
CA THR A 49 -2.60 2.71 1.36
C THR A 49 -1.26 2.04 1.04
N ALA A 50 -0.55 1.55 2.03
CA ALA A 50 0.70 0.82 1.86
C ALA A 50 1.06 -0.02 3.08
N GLU A 51 1.82 -1.10 2.85
CA GLU A 51 2.43 -1.91 3.91
C GLU A 51 3.23 -1.06 4.92
N LEU A 52 3.88 0.01 4.42
CA LEU A 52 4.70 0.92 5.23
C LEU A 52 3.89 1.78 6.20
N TYR A 53 2.61 2.06 5.90
CA TYR A 53 1.85 3.07 6.62
C TYR A 53 1.39 2.63 8.02
N PRO A 54 1.28 3.57 8.97
CA PRO A 54 1.37 5.04 8.84
C PRO A 54 2.80 5.61 8.82
N ILE A 55 2.89 6.91 8.53
CA ILE A 55 4.14 7.69 8.53
C ILE A 55 4.12 8.68 9.71
N PRO A 56 5.24 8.83 10.47
CA PRO A 56 6.52 8.13 10.33
C PRO A 56 6.40 6.62 10.64
N PRO A 57 7.15 5.78 9.91
CA PRO A 57 7.04 4.33 10.07
C PRO A 57 7.63 3.86 11.40
N SER A 58 6.93 2.95 12.06
CA SER A 58 7.40 2.27 13.26
C SER A 58 6.85 0.85 13.35
N GLU A 59 7.56 -0.04 14.03
CA GLU A 59 7.10 -1.39 14.28
C GLU A 59 5.76 -1.42 15.03
N LYS A 60 5.56 -0.49 15.95
CA LYS A 60 4.36 -0.43 16.81
C LYS A 60 3.09 -0.10 16.04
N THR A 61 3.18 0.77 15.05
CA THR A 61 2.02 1.28 14.31
C THR A 61 1.87 0.71 12.91
N GLN A 62 2.86 -0.07 12.45
CA GLN A 62 2.85 -0.67 11.11
C GLN A 62 1.54 -1.42 10.81
N GLY A 63 0.93 -1.07 9.68
CA GLY A 63 -0.35 -1.63 9.22
C GLY A 63 -1.60 -1.03 9.88
N GLU A 64 -1.46 -0.08 10.82
CA GLU A 64 -2.64 0.54 11.47
C GLU A 64 -3.51 1.31 10.49
N THR A 65 -2.92 1.99 9.52
CA THR A 65 -3.67 2.64 8.44
C THR A 65 -4.63 1.67 7.74
N SER A 66 -4.13 0.50 7.34
CA SER A 66 -4.95 -0.52 6.68
C SER A 66 -6.04 -1.08 7.62
N ARG A 67 -5.73 -1.25 8.91
CA ARG A 67 -6.74 -1.68 9.91
C ARG A 67 -7.82 -0.62 10.14
N ILE A 68 -7.49 0.67 10.12
CA ILE A 68 -8.45 1.77 10.19
C ILE A 68 -9.39 1.74 8.97
N ILE A 69 -8.82 1.61 7.76
CA ILE A 69 -9.60 1.47 6.52
C ILE A 69 -10.55 0.27 6.60
N SER A 70 -10.06 -0.86 7.08
CA SER A 70 -10.85 -2.08 7.28
C SER A 70 -12.06 -1.86 8.20
N ARG A 71 -11.84 -1.21 9.34
CA ARG A 71 -12.92 -0.91 10.30
C ARG A 71 -13.98 0.03 9.71
N TRP A 72 -13.54 1.03 8.93
CA TRP A 72 -14.45 1.93 8.24
C TRP A 72 -15.26 1.19 7.16
N ILE A 73 -14.62 0.41 6.29
CA ILE A 73 -15.31 -0.40 5.27
C ILE A 73 -16.34 -1.33 5.91
N LYS A 74 -15.96 -2.00 6.99
CA LYS A 74 -16.88 -2.87 7.74
C LYS A 74 -18.08 -2.11 8.30
N SER A 75 -17.87 -0.91 8.85
CA SER A 75 -18.96 -0.09 9.42
C SER A 75 -19.95 0.39 8.36
N LYS A 76 -19.48 0.61 7.12
CA LYS A 76 -20.31 1.08 6.00
C LYS A 76 -20.83 -0.05 5.10
N ASN A 77 -20.28 -1.26 5.25
CA ASN A 77 -20.54 -2.40 4.37
C ASN A 77 -20.42 -2.05 2.88
N ASN A 78 -19.28 -1.46 2.50
CA ASN A 78 -19.07 -0.85 1.17
C ASN A 78 -17.77 -1.28 0.46
N ARG A 79 -17.19 -2.45 0.81
CA ARG A 79 -15.94 -2.92 0.18
C ARG A 79 -16.02 -2.97 -1.35
N ASP A 80 -17.16 -3.38 -1.88
CA ASP A 80 -17.46 -3.48 -3.30
C ASP A 80 -17.57 -2.12 -4.04
N LYS A 81 -17.65 -1.04 -3.28
CA LYS A 81 -17.74 0.34 -3.81
C LYS A 81 -16.41 1.09 -3.73
N ILE A 82 -15.38 0.49 -3.14
CA ILE A 82 -14.08 1.10 -2.91
C ILE A 82 -13.02 0.35 -3.70
N ILE A 83 -12.17 1.09 -4.38
CA ILE A 83 -10.96 0.58 -5.05
C ILE A 83 -9.78 0.84 -4.12
N ILE A 84 -9.13 -0.21 -3.66
CA ILE A 84 -7.97 -0.13 -2.77
C ILE A 84 -6.71 -0.35 -3.58
N ALA A 85 -5.85 0.68 -3.59
CA ALA A 85 -4.46 0.55 -3.99
C ALA A 85 -3.61 0.30 -2.74
N ASP A 86 -2.86 -0.78 -2.71
CA ASP A 86 -1.89 -1.09 -1.67
C ASP A 86 -0.49 -1.27 -2.26
N LYS A 87 0.55 -1.19 -1.41
CA LYS A 87 1.94 -1.21 -1.87
C LYS A 87 2.81 -2.05 -0.96
N ILE A 88 3.60 -2.94 -1.55
CA ILE A 88 4.68 -3.63 -0.84
C ILE A 88 5.92 -2.73 -0.73
N VAL A 89 6.58 -2.72 0.43
CA VAL A 89 7.87 -2.06 0.59
C VAL A 89 8.94 -2.69 -0.31
N GLY A 90 9.72 -1.84 -0.96
CA GLY A 90 10.90 -2.28 -1.69
C GLY A 90 12.07 -2.63 -0.78
N ARG A 91 13.29 -2.67 -1.32
CA ARG A 91 14.48 -2.98 -0.53
C ARG A 91 14.67 -2.01 0.62
N SER A 92 14.76 -2.53 1.86
CA SER A 92 14.91 -1.76 3.09
C SER A 92 15.55 -2.61 4.19
N LYS A 93 16.18 -1.94 5.14
CA LYS A 93 16.71 -2.53 6.39
C LYS A 93 15.77 -2.35 7.58
N MET A 94 14.50 -2.05 7.33
CA MET A 94 13.48 -2.06 8.36
C MET A 94 13.10 -3.52 8.64
N ASP A 95 13.62 -4.07 9.72
CA ASP A 95 13.61 -5.51 10.04
C ASP A 95 12.25 -6.05 10.52
N TRP A 96 11.35 -5.16 10.94
CA TRP A 96 10.02 -5.56 11.43
C TRP A 96 8.99 -5.93 10.34
N PHE A 97 9.33 -5.78 9.06
CA PHE A 97 8.41 -6.13 7.98
C PHE A 97 8.37 -7.62 7.64
N ARG A 98 9.39 -8.37 8.03
CA ARG A 98 9.54 -9.79 7.70
C ARG A 98 9.97 -10.57 8.95
N ASP A 99 9.41 -11.77 9.11
CA ASP A 99 9.67 -12.59 10.28
C ASP A 99 11.00 -13.36 10.18
N ASP A 100 11.54 -13.52 8.98
CA ASP A 100 12.67 -14.42 8.69
C ASP A 100 13.89 -13.73 8.08
N THR A 101 13.91 -12.39 8.01
CA THR A 101 15.03 -11.65 7.43
C THR A 101 15.05 -10.19 7.88
N ASP A 102 16.25 -9.67 8.05
CA ASP A 102 16.50 -8.28 8.43
C ASP A 102 16.41 -7.29 7.25
N GLU A 103 16.09 -7.78 6.04
CA GLU A 103 16.01 -6.95 4.84
C GLU A 103 14.77 -7.28 4.01
N THR A 104 14.02 -6.26 3.68
CA THR A 104 12.90 -6.41 2.73
C THR A 104 13.40 -6.50 1.30
N ARG A 105 12.83 -7.42 0.53
CA ARG A 105 13.17 -7.66 -0.88
C ARG A 105 11.89 -7.90 -1.70
N LEU A 106 11.97 -7.67 -3.01
CA LEU A 106 10.84 -7.92 -3.92
C LEU A 106 10.93 -9.30 -4.58
N ASN A 107 11.32 -10.33 -3.83
CA ASN A 107 11.24 -11.71 -4.29
C ASN A 107 9.85 -12.31 -4.06
N THR A 108 9.53 -13.37 -4.77
CA THR A 108 8.20 -14.02 -4.74
C THR A 108 7.74 -14.39 -3.33
N LYS A 109 8.65 -14.89 -2.46
CA LYS A 109 8.31 -15.27 -1.08
C LYS A 109 7.85 -14.07 -0.28
N GLN A 110 8.61 -12.97 -0.33
CA GLN A 110 8.29 -11.76 0.43
C GLN A 110 7.10 -11.00 -0.15
N ILE A 111 6.90 -11.02 -1.48
CA ILE A 111 5.70 -10.43 -2.10
C ILE A 111 4.44 -11.16 -1.60
N LYS A 112 4.43 -12.50 -1.60
CA LYS A 112 3.30 -13.29 -1.08
C LYS A 112 3.06 -13.01 0.40
N PHE A 113 4.09 -13.03 1.23
CA PHE A 113 4.00 -12.71 2.65
C PHE A 113 3.38 -11.33 2.90
N ALA A 114 3.87 -10.30 2.20
CA ALA A 114 3.37 -8.94 2.32
C ALA A 114 1.90 -8.83 1.86
N LEU A 115 1.54 -9.48 0.76
CA LEU A 115 0.17 -9.51 0.26
C LEU A 115 -0.78 -10.17 1.27
N ASP A 116 -0.43 -11.35 1.80
CA ASP A 116 -1.23 -12.04 2.81
C ASP A 116 -1.44 -11.18 4.06
N ARG A 117 -0.40 -10.47 4.49
CA ARG A 117 -0.45 -9.54 5.62
C ARG A 117 -1.35 -8.32 5.32
N SER A 118 -1.27 -7.77 4.11
CA SER A 118 -2.13 -6.69 3.64
C SER A 118 -3.60 -7.10 3.61
N LEU A 119 -3.92 -8.24 3.02
CA LEU A 119 -5.28 -8.81 3.01
C LEU A 119 -5.84 -8.99 4.41
N LYS A 120 -5.01 -9.51 5.34
CA LYS A 120 -5.38 -9.68 6.75
C LYS A 120 -5.65 -8.34 7.44
N ASN A 121 -4.79 -7.33 7.25
CA ASN A 121 -4.96 -6.00 7.86
C ASN A 121 -6.19 -5.27 7.30
N LEU A 122 -6.44 -5.38 6.01
CA LEU A 122 -7.60 -4.81 5.32
C LEU A 122 -8.88 -5.62 5.55
N ASN A 123 -8.76 -6.85 6.11
CA ASN A 123 -9.86 -7.79 6.33
C ASN A 123 -10.72 -7.99 5.05
N THR A 124 -10.06 -8.29 3.96
CA THR A 124 -10.65 -8.52 2.63
C THR A 124 -9.91 -9.67 1.94
N ASP A 125 -10.55 -10.29 0.98
CA ASP A 125 -10.00 -11.38 0.16
C ASP A 125 -9.38 -10.91 -1.16
N TYR A 126 -9.46 -9.61 -1.46
CA TYR A 126 -8.85 -9.03 -2.65
C TYR A 126 -8.36 -7.60 -2.45
N ILE A 127 -7.35 -7.22 -3.24
CA ILE A 127 -6.84 -5.86 -3.42
C ILE A 127 -6.99 -5.51 -4.90
N ASP A 128 -7.49 -4.32 -5.21
CA ASP A 128 -7.81 -3.91 -6.58
C ASP A 128 -6.56 -3.50 -7.39
N LEU A 129 -5.59 -2.87 -6.73
CA LEU A 129 -4.30 -2.49 -7.30
C LEU A 129 -3.18 -2.76 -6.29
N TYR A 130 -2.24 -3.64 -6.64
CA TYR A 130 -1.08 -3.90 -5.81
C TYR A 130 0.20 -3.38 -6.47
N GLN A 131 0.96 -2.57 -5.76
CA GLN A 131 2.06 -1.79 -6.31
C GLN A 131 3.39 -2.11 -5.61
N LEU A 132 4.50 -1.86 -6.31
CA LEU A 132 5.82 -1.80 -5.69
C LEU A 132 6.06 -0.37 -5.20
N HIS A 133 6.28 -0.18 -3.89
CA HIS A 133 6.43 1.15 -3.30
C HIS A 133 7.71 1.85 -3.79
N TRP A 134 8.78 1.08 -3.95
CA TRP A 134 10.04 1.47 -4.60
C TRP A 134 10.77 0.23 -5.11
N PRO A 135 11.74 0.39 -6.03
CA PRO A 135 12.45 -0.76 -6.63
C PRO A 135 13.35 -1.50 -5.63
N ASP A 136 13.67 -2.77 -5.95
CA ASP A 136 14.59 -3.62 -5.20
C ASP A 136 16.06 -3.28 -5.51
N ARG A 137 16.46 -2.09 -5.15
CA ARG A 137 17.85 -1.61 -5.25
C ARG A 137 18.15 -0.64 -4.11
N PRO A 138 19.42 -0.40 -3.76
CA PRO A 138 19.76 0.65 -2.82
C PRO A 138 19.25 2.00 -3.31
N LEU A 139 18.52 2.66 -2.45
CA LEU A 139 17.98 4.00 -2.66
C LEU A 139 18.23 4.83 -1.41
N ASN A 140 18.29 6.14 -1.57
CA ASN A 140 18.14 7.05 -0.45
C ASN A 140 16.67 7.10 -0.06
N VAL A 141 16.29 6.26 0.91
CA VAL A 141 14.91 6.20 1.39
C VAL A 141 14.77 7.20 2.53
N PHE A 142 13.87 8.16 2.37
CA PHE A 142 13.33 9.10 3.38
C PHE A 142 14.24 10.16 4.00
N SER A 143 15.58 10.12 3.93
CA SER A 143 16.41 11.11 4.64
C SER A 143 17.71 11.50 3.97
N GLY A 144 18.11 10.83 2.91
CA GLY A 144 19.35 11.11 2.21
C GLY A 144 19.17 12.09 1.06
N LEU A 145 19.75 13.28 1.15
CA LEU A 145 19.78 14.24 0.04
C LEU A 145 20.81 13.86 -1.03
N GLU A 146 21.82 13.05 -0.66
CA GLU A 146 22.88 12.61 -1.56
C GLU A 146 22.81 11.11 -1.82
N TYR A 147 22.60 10.73 -3.06
CA TYR A 147 22.72 9.35 -3.48
C TYR A 147 24.21 8.98 -3.68
N ARG A 148 24.69 8.03 -2.89
CA ARG A 148 26.00 7.40 -3.09
C ARG A 148 25.79 6.04 -3.77
N HIS A 149 26.13 5.96 -5.04
CA HIS A 149 26.03 4.72 -5.77
C HIS A 149 26.88 3.63 -5.09
N LYS A 150 26.24 2.48 -4.83
CA LYS A 150 26.93 1.25 -4.41
C LYS A 150 26.66 0.22 -5.48
N GLU A 151 27.71 -0.30 -6.09
CA GLU A 151 27.57 -1.51 -6.90
C GLU A 151 27.16 -2.67 -6.00
N ILE A 152 26.07 -3.30 -6.36
CA ILE A 152 25.57 -4.51 -5.72
C ILE A 152 25.22 -5.52 -6.78
N ASN A 153 25.73 -6.75 -6.58
CA ASN A 153 25.55 -7.85 -7.51
C ASN A 153 24.27 -8.66 -7.24
N ASP A 154 23.49 -8.28 -6.24
CA ASP A 154 22.32 -9.02 -5.78
C ASP A 154 20.98 -8.30 -6.03
N VAL A 155 20.96 -7.38 -6.99
CA VAL A 155 19.72 -6.71 -7.41
C VAL A 155 18.82 -7.75 -8.06
N ILE A 156 17.59 -7.87 -7.54
CA ILE A 156 16.54 -8.59 -8.28
C ILE A 156 16.23 -7.73 -9.51
N PRO A 157 16.45 -8.24 -10.73
CA PRO A 157 16.17 -7.47 -11.94
C PRO A 157 14.68 -7.15 -11.97
N VAL A 158 14.34 -5.90 -11.69
CA VAL A 158 12.97 -5.43 -11.77
C VAL A 158 12.75 -4.86 -13.15
N SER A 159 12.45 -5.70 -14.09
CA SER A 159 11.82 -5.29 -15.35
C SER A 159 10.33 -5.00 -15.17
N TYR A 160 9.92 -4.66 -13.95
CA TYR A 160 8.52 -4.56 -13.52
C TYR A 160 8.00 -3.14 -13.64
N THR A 161 8.06 -2.56 -14.80
CA THR A 161 7.23 -1.40 -15.10
C THR A 161 5.76 -1.80 -15.32
N HIS A 162 5.48 -3.11 -15.42
CA HIS A 162 4.14 -3.65 -15.68
C HIS A 162 3.98 -5.04 -15.05
N LEU A 163 3.76 -5.08 -13.74
CA LEU A 163 3.18 -6.28 -13.13
C LEU A 163 1.65 -6.21 -13.28
N THR A 164 1.14 -6.85 -14.31
CA THR A 164 -0.18 -7.43 -14.19
C THR A 164 -0.03 -8.68 -13.33
N LEU A 165 -0.52 -8.64 -12.10
CA LEU A 165 -0.68 -9.87 -11.33
C LEU A 165 -1.62 -10.77 -12.13
N PRO A 166 -1.26 -12.05 -12.41
CA PRO A 166 -2.21 -12.97 -12.98
C PRO A 166 -3.39 -13.04 -12.01
N THR A 167 -4.59 -12.84 -12.53
CA THR A 167 -5.82 -13.20 -11.84
C THR A 167 -5.66 -14.64 -11.39
N ILE A 168 -5.69 -14.90 -10.10
CA ILE A 168 -5.73 -16.26 -9.59
C ILE A 168 -7.14 -16.75 -9.93
N GLU A 169 -7.23 -17.60 -10.98
CA GLU A 169 -8.40 -18.42 -11.24
C GLU A 169 -8.55 -19.52 -10.19
#